data_ed2886ef2d1a7db1bc5ca5d341c768ed
#
_entry.id   ed2886ef2d1a7db1bc5ca5d341c768ed
#
_cell.length_a   1.000
_cell.length_b   1.000
_cell.length_c   1.000
_cell.angle_alpha   90.00
_cell.angle_beta   90.00
_cell.angle_gamma   90.00
#
_symmetry.space_group_name_H-M   'P 1'
#
loop_
_entity.id
_entity.type
_entity.pdbx_description
1 polymer ?
#
loop_
_entity_poly.entity_id
_entity_poly.type
_entity_poly.pdbx_seq_one_letter_code
_entity_poly.pdbx_strand_id
1 'polypeptide(L)'
;MRILGIDPGYATIGYGVVDYDKNRFKTVGFGAITTAAGIPFPRRLKDIYGDMITVIEKYKPDEMSVEKLYFNTNSTTAIDVAQARGVIVLAAENSGVPVFEYTPLQVKPAITGYGRAEKRQVMEMVKSFLNLDKVPKPDDTADALALAVCHGHYSGSAYSRLWSENK
;
A
#
# COMPACT_ATOMS: atom_id res chain seq x y z
N MET A 1 12.33 -4.37 10.14
CA MET A 1 11.70 -3.21 9.49
C MET A 1 10.21 -3.47 9.34
N ARG A 2 9.38 -2.54 9.79
CA ARG A 2 7.92 -2.62 9.66
C ARG A 2 7.45 -1.79 8.48
N ILE A 3 6.70 -2.39 7.58
CA ILE A 3 6.25 -1.77 6.33
C ILE A 3 4.73 -1.66 6.36
N LEU A 4 4.21 -0.47 6.03
CA LEU A 4 2.80 -0.19 5.79
C LEU A 4 2.56 -0.10 4.29
N GLY A 5 1.89 -1.07 3.70
CA GLY A 5 1.42 -1.02 2.31
C GLY A 5 0.05 -0.37 2.22
N ILE A 6 -0.15 0.48 1.22
CA ILE A 6 -1.41 1.20 0.99
C ILE A 6 -1.84 1.07 -0.46
N ASP A 7 -3.05 0.57 -0.67
CA ASP A 7 -3.78 0.66 -1.94
C ASP A 7 -4.75 1.84 -1.88
N PRO A 8 -4.45 2.97 -2.57
CA PRO A 8 -5.17 4.21 -2.38
C PRO A 8 -6.51 4.24 -3.12
N GLY A 9 -7.56 4.57 -2.40
CA GLY A 9 -8.88 4.89 -2.93
C GLY A 9 -9.49 6.08 -2.18
N TYR A 10 -10.66 6.55 -2.57
CA TYR A 10 -11.40 7.58 -1.84
C TYR A 10 -12.62 7.02 -1.10
N ALA A 11 -13.18 5.91 -1.56
CA ALA A 11 -14.28 5.20 -0.91
C ALA A 11 -13.79 4.07 -0.01
N THR A 12 -12.78 3.36 -0.47
CA THR A 12 -12.09 2.28 0.25
C THR A 12 -10.59 2.43 0.04
N ILE A 13 -9.83 2.33 1.12
CA ILE A 13 -8.37 2.34 1.12
C ILE A 13 -7.92 1.05 1.79
N GLY A 14 -7.26 0.18 1.05
CA GLY A 14 -6.63 -1.00 1.62
C GLY A 14 -5.37 -0.63 2.39
N TYR A 15 -5.16 -1.27 3.56
CA TYR A 15 -3.88 -1.21 4.24
C TYR A 15 -3.41 -2.59 4.67
N GLY A 16 -2.10 -2.81 4.63
CA GLY A 16 -1.45 -4.03 5.09
C GLY A 16 -0.14 -3.72 5.78
N VAL A 17 0.09 -4.32 6.95
CA VAL A 17 1.29 -4.09 7.75
C VAL A 17 2.04 -5.40 7.91
N VAL A 18 3.31 -5.40 7.53
CA VAL A 18 4.18 -6.55 7.65
C VAL A 18 5.49 -6.18 8.34
N ASP A 19 6.03 -7.08 9.14
CA ASP A 19 7.41 -7.03 9.58
C ASP A 19 8.28 -7.81 8.58
N TYR A 20 9.33 -7.17 8.09
CA TYR A 20 10.31 -7.75 7.16
C TYR A 20 11.69 -7.88 7.81
N ASP A 21 12.22 -9.10 7.76
CA ASP A 21 13.59 -9.41 8.20
C ASP A 21 14.20 -10.52 7.33
N LYS A 22 15.33 -10.23 6.68
CA LYS A 22 16.13 -11.21 5.91
C LYS A 22 15.29 -12.12 4.99
N ASN A 23 14.49 -11.49 4.12
CA ASN A 23 13.57 -12.16 3.19
C ASN A 23 12.41 -12.95 3.85
N ARG A 24 12.15 -12.70 5.12
CA ARG A 24 10.99 -13.26 5.82
C ARG A 24 9.99 -12.16 6.11
N PHE A 25 8.73 -12.47 5.87
CA PHE A 25 7.62 -11.59 6.16
C PHE A 25 6.76 -12.17 7.27
N LYS A 26 6.33 -11.30 8.18
CA LYS A 26 5.35 -11.62 9.21
C LYS A 26 4.23 -10.60 9.16
N THR A 27 3.00 -11.06 8.98
CA THR A 27 1.81 -10.19 9.03
C THR A 27 1.63 -9.63 10.45
N VAL A 28 1.49 -8.31 10.55
CA VAL A 28 1.21 -7.59 11.80
C VAL A 28 -0.27 -7.22 11.87
N GLY A 29 -0.84 -6.80 10.75
CA GLY A 29 -2.25 -6.45 10.64
C GLY A 29 -2.61 -6.03 9.23
N PHE A 30 -3.89 -5.98 8.94
CA PHE A 30 -4.41 -5.48 7.67
C PHE A 30 -5.90 -5.13 7.80
N GLY A 31 -6.41 -4.38 6.87
CA GLY A 31 -7.80 -3.98 6.83
C GLY A 31 -8.09 -2.95 5.76
N ALA A 32 -9.25 -2.33 5.85
CA ALA A 32 -9.66 -1.26 4.97
C ALA A 32 -10.20 -0.07 5.76
N ILE A 33 -9.82 1.13 5.34
CA ILE A 33 -10.45 2.39 5.72
C ILE A 33 -11.58 2.63 4.73
N THR A 34 -12.77 2.95 5.22
CA THR A 34 -13.93 3.22 4.37
C THR A 34 -14.54 4.56 4.71
N THR A 35 -14.89 5.33 3.69
CA THR A 35 -15.61 6.61 3.85
C THR A 35 -17.08 6.43 3.48
N ALA A 36 -18.00 7.08 4.22
CA ALA A 36 -19.41 6.97 3.97
C ALA A 36 -19.80 7.55 2.61
N ALA A 37 -20.74 6.89 1.93
CA ALA A 37 -21.36 7.47 0.72
C ALA A 37 -22.22 8.68 1.08
N GLY A 38 -22.33 9.64 0.14
CA GLY A 38 -23.21 10.81 0.30
C GLY A 38 -22.68 11.96 1.15
N ILE A 39 -21.53 11.80 1.82
CA ILE A 39 -20.89 12.94 2.50
C ILE A 39 -20.08 13.79 1.52
N PRO A 40 -19.94 15.11 1.75
CA PRO A 40 -19.13 15.98 0.91
C PRO A 40 -17.69 15.48 0.77
N PHE A 41 -17.13 15.55 -0.43
CA PHE A 41 -15.79 15.04 -0.71
C PHE A 41 -14.68 15.61 0.18
N PRO A 42 -14.64 16.93 0.50
CA PRO A 42 -13.66 17.47 1.44
C PRO A 42 -13.74 16.82 2.84
N ARG A 43 -14.94 16.42 3.26
CA ARG A 43 -15.12 15.71 4.53
C ARG A 43 -14.54 14.31 4.47
N ARG A 44 -14.69 13.60 3.34
CA ARG A 44 -14.03 12.31 3.13
C ARG A 44 -12.52 12.41 3.25
N LEU A 45 -11.90 13.44 2.63
CA LEU A 45 -10.46 13.67 2.71
C LEU A 45 -10.01 13.88 4.17
N LYS A 46 -10.79 14.62 4.96
CA LYS A 46 -10.51 14.80 6.39
C LYS A 46 -10.58 13.47 7.16
N ASP A 47 -11.62 12.67 6.88
CA ASP A 47 -11.80 11.37 7.55
C ASP A 47 -10.65 10.42 7.16
N ILE A 48 -10.27 10.36 5.86
CA ILE A 48 -9.10 9.60 5.38
C ILE A 48 -7.83 10.01 6.13
N TYR A 49 -7.59 11.32 6.30
CA TYR A 49 -6.41 11.80 7.04
C TYR A 49 -6.40 11.29 8.48
N GLY A 50 -7.51 11.44 9.21
CA GLY A 50 -7.63 11.00 10.59
C GLY A 50 -7.46 9.50 10.77
N ASP A 51 -8.06 8.71 9.88
CA ASP A 51 -7.95 7.25 9.91
C ASP A 51 -6.53 6.79 9.55
N MET A 52 -5.85 7.45 8.60
CA MET A 52 -4.45 7.17 8.29
C MET A 52 -3.53 7.46 9.47
N ILE A 53 -3.70 8.59 10.17
CA ILE A 53 -2.96 8.89 11.40
C ILE A 53 -3.18 7.79 12.43
N THR A 54 -4.44 7.35 12.62
CA THR A 54 -4.78 6.27 13.56
C THR A 54 -4.05 4.95 13.21
N VAL A 55 -4.00 4.60 11.92
CA VAL A 55 -3.28 3.40 11.44
C VAL A 55 -1.78 3.53 11.69
N ILE A 56 -1.19 4.69 11.37
CA ILE A 56 0.25 4.95 11.56
C ILE A 56 0.62 4.90 13.04
N GLU A 57 -0.13 5.56 13.91
CA GLU A 57 0.09 5.57 15.37
C GLU A 57 -0.03 4.17 15.98
N LYS A 58 -1.03 3.41 15.53
CA LYS A 58 -1.28 2.04 16.00
C LYS A 58 -0.15 1.09 15.65
N TYR A 59 0.31 1.11 14.40
CA TYR A 59 1.25 0.13 13.91
C TYR A 59 2.71 0.60 13.91
N LYS A 60 2.95 1.90 13.96
CA LYS A 60 4.28 2.53 14.00
C LYS A 60 5.19 1.97 12.91
N PRO A 61 4.83 2.12 11.63
CA PRO A 61 5.64 1.62 10.52
C PRO A 61 6.94 2.43 10.42
N ASP A 62 8.02 1.76 10.01
CA ASP A 62 9.29 2.40 9.66
C ASP A 62 9.22 3.07 8.30
N GLU A 63 8.47 2.47 7.36
CA GLU A 63 8.34 2.91 5.97
C GLU A 63 6.93 2.61 5.44
N MET A 64 6.45 3.44 4.49
CA MET A 64 5.19 3.24 3.80
C MET A 64 5.42 2.99 2.30
N SER A 65 4.75 1.99 1.75
CA SER A 65 4.70 1.72 0.33
C SER A 65 3.29 1.99 -0.22
N VAL A 66 3.20 2.71 -1.33
CA VAL A 66 1.93 3.09 -1.94
C VAL A 66 1.95 2.85 -3.45
N GLU A 67 0.80 2.54 -4.04
CA GLU A 67 0.72 2.39 -5.48
C GLU A 67 0.92 3.73 -6.18
N LYS A 68 1.76 3.71 -7.23
CA LYS A 68 1.93 4.85 -8.13
C LYS A 68 0.75 4.91 -9.09
N LEU A 69 0.00 6.01 -9.05
CA LEU A 69 -1.14 6.20 -9.95
C LEU A 69 -0.67 6.48 -11.38
N TYR A 70 -1.26 5.77 -12.33
CA TYR A 70 -1.19 6.07 -13.75
C TYR A 70 -2.58 6.44 -14.24
N PHE A 71 -2.69 7.62 -14.84
CA PHE A 71 -3.95 8.04 -15.46
C PHE A 71 -4.08 7.40 -16.83
N ASN A 72 -4.96 6.43 -16.95
CA ASN A 72 -5.54 6.03 -18.24
C ASN A 72 -6.76 6.91 -18.51
N THR A 73 -6.94 7.30 -19.75
CA THR A 73 -7.78 8.40 -20.28
C THR A 73 -9.28 8.37 -19.94
N ASN A 74 -9.80 7.44 -19.12
CA ASN A 74 -11.25 7.24 -18.93
C ASN A 74 -11.69 7.04 -17.47
N SER A 75 -10.99 7.55 -16.47
CA SER A 75 -11.43 7.38 -15.08
C SER A 75 -12.07 8.66 -14.55
N THR A 76 -13.40 8.68 -14.45
CA THR A 76 -14.15 9.77 -13.79
C THR A 76 -13.79 9.92 -12.32
N THR A 77 -13.25 8.88 -11.70
CA THR A 77 -12.83 8.87 -10.29
C THR A 77 -11.34 9.13 -10.09
N ALA A 78 -10.56 9.26 -11.18
CA ALA A 78 -9.10 9.41 -11.09
C ALA A 78 -8.67 10.65 -10.27
N ILE A 79 -9.39 11.75 -10.41
CA ILE A 79 -9.12 13.00 -9.68
C ILE A 79 -9.39 12.79 -8.18
N ASP A 80 -10.49 12.14 -7.83
CA ASP A 80 -10.87 11.89 -6.44
C ASP A 80 -9.86 10.94 -5.77
N VAL A 81 -9.43 9.89 -6.48
CA VAL A 81 -8.39 8.97 -6.00
C VAL A 81 -7.05 9.69 -5.83
N ALA A 82 -6.67 10.56 -6.77
CA ALA A 82 -5.43 11.35 -6.67
C ALA A 82 -5.45 12.29 -5.47
N GLN A 83 -6.57 12.96 -5.19
CA GLN A 83 -6.72 13.82 -4.02
C GLN A 83 -6.64 13.02 -2.72
N ALA A 84 -7.34 11.89 -2.63
CA ALA A 84 -7.28 10.99 -1.48
C ALA A 84 -5.85 10.47 -1.24
N ARG A 85 -5.16 10.06 -2.32
CA ARG A 85 -3.76 9.63 -2.26
C ARG A 85 -2.83 10.75 -1.76
N GLY A 86 -3.03 11.98 -2.22
CA GLY A 86 -2.27 13.14 -1.71
C GLY A 86 -2.42 13.32 -0.19
N VAL A 87 -3.64 13.12 0.34
CA VAL A 87 -3.92 13.16 1.78
C VAL A 87 -3.22 12.01 2.52
N ILE A 88 -3.22 10.80 1.97
CA ILE A 88 -2.54 9.63 2.53
C ILE A 88 -1.02 9.89 2.65
N VAL A 89 -0.41 10.38 1.57
CA VAL A 89 1.03 10.72 1.54
C VAL A 89 1.35 11.85 2.54
N LEU A 90 0.49 12.87 2.63
CA LEU A 90 0.63 13.95 3.61
C LEU A 90 0.55 13.44 5.06
N ALA A 91 -0.34 12.48 5.34
CA ALA A 91 -0.44 11.88 6.67
C ALA A 91 0.85 11.14 7.06
N ALA A 92 1.45 10.40 6.13
CA ALA A 92 2.73 9.74 6.35
C ALA A 92 3.87 10.74 6.58
N GLU A 93 3.99 11.77 5.74
CA GLU A 93 5.02 12.80 5.86
C GLU A 93 4.92 13.55 7.20
N ASN A 94 3.72 13.95 7.60
CA ASN A 94 3.48 14.61 8.89
C ASN A 94 3.80 13.70 10.10
N SER A 95 3.77 12.39 9.91
CA SER A 95 4.12 11.39 10.91
C SER A 95 5.60 10.97 10.86
N GLY A 96 6.40 11.56 9.97
CA GLY A 96 7.82 11.22 9.79
C GLY A 96 8.04 9.84 9.19
N VAL A 97 7.06 9.27 8.47
CA VAL A 97 7.15 7.95 7.82
C VAL A 97 7.54 8.12 6.34
N PRO A 98 8.73 7.69 5.91
CA PRO A 98 9.16 7.76 4.52
C PRO A 98 8.21 6.98 3.58
N VAL A 99 7.91 7.57 2.41
CA VAL A 99 6.98 7.00 1.42
C VAL A 99 7.71 6.53 0.18
N PHE A 100 7.43 5.29 -0.24
CA PHE A 100 7.97 4.66 -1.44
C PHE A 100 6.84 4.27 -2.39
N GLU A 101 7.04 4.53 -3.68
CA GLU A 101 6.03 4.31 -4.71
C GLU A 101 6.38 3.12 -5.61
N TYR A 102 5.39 2.28 -5.88
CA TYR A 102 5.53 1.12 -6.77
C TYR A 102 4.44 1.10 -7.83
N THR A 103 4.85 0.78 -9.05
CA THR A 103 3.95 0.57 -10.17
C THR A 103 3.41 -0.86 -10.17
N PRO A 104 2.24 -1.13 -10.78
CA PRO A 104 1.78 -2.51 -10.99
C PRO A 104 2.79 -3.40 -11.71
N LEU A 105 3.59 -2.81 -12.60
CA LEU A 105 4.67 -3.51 -13.32
C LEU A 105 5.86 -3.89 -12.42
N GLN A 106 6.01 -3.24 -11.28
CA GLN A 106 7.00 -3.61 -10.25
C GLN A 106 6.42 -4.59 -9.24
N VAL A 107 5.17 -4.41 -8.82
CA VAL A 107 4.52 -5.25 -7.81
C VAL A 107 4.37 -6.68 -8.31
N LYS A 108 3.84 -6.89 -9.52
CA LYS A 108 3.58 -8.23 -10.06
C LYS A 108 4.82 -9.13 -10.06
N PRO A 109 5.94 -8.74 -10.71
CA PRO A 109 7.14 -9.59 -10.71
C PRO A 109 7.79 -9.72 -9.34
N ALA A 110 7.70 -8.71 -8.46
CA ALA A 110 8.21 -8.81 -7.09
C ALA A 110 7.50 -9.90 -6.28
N ILE A 111 6.21 -10.13 -6.55
CA ILE A 111 5.40 -11.12 -5.84
C ILE A 111 5.46 -12.50 -6.51
N THR A 112 5.36 -12.55 -7.84
CA THR A 112 5.17 -13.82 -8.58
C THR A 112 6.39 -14.26 -9.38
N GLY A 113 7.42 -13.41 -9.47
CA GLY A 113 8.53 -13.61 -10.41
C GLY A 113 8.16 -13.38 -11.88
N TYR A 114 6.90 -12.99 -12.18
CA TYR A 114 6.36 -12.89 -13.53
C TYR A 114 5.49 -11.66 -13.73
N GLY A 115 5.90 -10.76 -14.64
CA GLY A 115 5.26 -9.45 -14.83
C GLY A 115 3.86 -9.47 -15.44
N ARG A 116 3.46 -10.59 -16.10
CA ARG A 116 2.13 -10.79 -16.68
C ARG A 116 1.18 -11.61 -15.81
N ALA A 117 1.52 -11.78 -14.52
CA ALA A 117 0.67 -12.50 -13.58
C ALA A 117 -0.74 -11.86 -13.50
N GLU A 118 -1.75 -12.71 -13.43
CA GLU A 118 -3.11 -12.30 -13.19
C GLU A 118 -3.31 -11.86 -11.73
N LYS A 119 -4.28 -11.00 -11.46
CA LYS A 119 -4.58 -10.52 -10.10
C LYS A 119 -4.75 -11.68 -9.10
N ARG A 120 -5.46 -12.73 -9.49
CA ARG A 120 -5.66 -13.92 -8.65
C ARG A 120 -4.34 -14.60 -8.25
N GLN A 121 -3.39 -14.70 -9.18
CA GLN A 121 -2.07 -15.29 -8.91
C GLN A 121 -1.28 -14.45 -7.91
N VAL A 122 -1.31 -13.11 -8.05
CA VAL A 122 -0.67 -12.19 -7.09
C VAL A 122 -1.26 -12.39 -5.69
N MET A 123 -2.59 -12.45 -5.57
CA MET A 123 -3.28 -12.62 -4.29
C MET A 123 -2.96 -13.98 -3.61
N GLU A 124 -2.92 -15.07 -4.38
CA GLU A 124 -2.54 -16.39 -3.84
C GLU A 124 -1.07 -16.42 -3.40
N MET A 125 -0.18 -15.75 -4.14
CA MET A 125 1.22 -15.64 -3.72
C MET A 125 1.38 -14.81 -2.45
N VAL A 126 0.68 -13.67 -2.33
CA VAL A 126 0.65 -12.86 -1.10
C VAL A 126 0.17 -13.69 0.08
N LYS A 127 -0.93 -14.44 -0.09
CA LYS A 127 -1.44 -15.36 0.92
C LYS A 127 -0.34 -16.35 1.36
N SER A 128 0.38 -16.94 0.40
CA SER A 128 1.46 -17.90 0.67
C SER A 128 2.64 -17.27 1.38
N PHE A 129 3.15 -16.12 0.91
CA PHE A 129 4.26 -15.40 1.55
C PHE A 129 3.98 -15.00 2.98
N LEU A 130 2.74 -14.63 3.26
CA LEU A 130 2.30 -14.14 4.57
C LEU A 130 1.69 -15.24 5.44
N ASN A 131 1.66 -16.49 4.94
CA ASN A 131 1.07 -17.66 5.63
C ASN A 131 -0.34 -17.38 6.16
N LEU A 132 -1.20 -16.81 5.31
CA LEU A 132 -2.59 -16.49 5.66
C LEU A 132 -3.50 -17.67 5.36
N ASP A 133 -4.53 -17.88 6.16
CA ASP A 133 -5.52 -18.95 5.95
C ASP A 133 -6.33 -18.74 4.67
N LYS A 134 -6.62 -17.50 4.33
CA LYS A 134 -7.38 -17.10 3.14
C LYS A 134 -6.88 -15.79 2.56
N VAL A 135 -7.19 -15.56 1.28
CA VAL A 135 -6.95 -14.26 0.63
C VAL A 135 -7.74 -13.17 1.38
N PRO A 136 -7.08 -12.07 1.81
CA PRO A 136 -7.75 -10.97 2.51
C PRO A 136 -8.87 -10.33 1.67
N LYS A 137 -9.88 -9.83 2.35
CA LYS A 137 -10.97 -9.06 1.76
C LYS A 137 -11.19 -7.77 2.55
N PRO A 138 -11.61 -6.67 1.88
CA PRO A 138 -11.79 -6.51 0.44
C PRO A 138 -10.49 -6.67 -0.35
N ASP A 139 -10.56 -6.69 -1.69
CA ASP A 139 -9.41 -6.91 -2.57
C ASP A 139 -8.31 -5.86 -2.35
N ASP A 140 -8.68 -4.60 -2.10
CA ASP A 140 -7.76 -3.49 -1.78
C ASP A 140 -6.80 -3.86 -0.63
N THR A 141 -7.26 -4.67 0.33
CA THR A 141 -6.43 -5.15 1.45
C THR A 141 -5.33 -6.10 0.98
N ALA A 142 -5.65 -6.99 0.02
CA ALA A 142 -4.66 -7.90 -0.56
C ALA A 142 -3.66 -7.15 -1.45
N ASP A 143 -4.11 -6.13 -2.19
CA ASP A 143 -3.26 -5.27 -3.01
C ASP A 143 -2.31 -4.45 -2.11
N ALA A 144 -2.79 -3.94 -0.98
CA ALA A 144 -1.95 -3.25 0.01
C ALA A 144 -0.87 -4.17 0.62
N LEU A 145 -1.22 -5.41 0.94
CA LEU A 145 -0.23 -6.38 1.42
C LEU A 145 0.80 -6.73 0.33
N ALA A 146 0.37 -6.81 -0.95
CA ALA A 146 1.29 -7.00 -2.07
C ALA A 146 2.31 -5.86 -2.18
N LEU A 147 1.87 -4.61 -1.97
CA LEU A 147 2.74 -3.43 -1.94
C LEU A 147 3.76 -3.51 -0.80
N ALA A 148 3.33 -3.92 0.40
CA ALA A 148 4.23 -4.07 1.54
C ALA A 148 5.29 -5.17 1.29
N VAL A 149 4.91 -6.32 0.72
CA VAL A 149 5.84 -7.39 0.36
C VAL A 149 6.77 -6.96 -0.77
N CYS A 150 6.25 -6.28 -1.79
CA CYS A 150 7.04 -5.70 -2.88
C CYS A 150 8.14 -4.79 -2.33
N HIS A 151 7.78 -3.87 -1.43
CA HIS A 151 8.74 -2.97 -0.79
C HIS A 151 9.82 -3.73 -0.02
N GLY A 152 9.45 -4.73 0.77
CA GLY A 152 10.43 -5.57 1.49
C GLY A 152 11.45 -6.22 0.55
N HIS A 153 11.02 -6.74 -0.60
CA HIS A 153 11.93 -7.32 -1.60
C HIS A 153 12.87 -6.27 -2.22
N TYR A 154 12.36 -5.05 -2.50
CA TYR A 154 13.18 -3.98 -3.07
C TYR A 154 14.13 -3.37 -2.04
N SER A 155 13.72 -3.17 -0.79
CA SER A 155 14.54 -2.60 0.28
C SER A 155 15.72 -3.48 0.66
N GLY A 156 15.60 -4.80 0.52
CA GLY A 156 16.68 -5.78 0.71
C GLY A 156 17.65 -5.90 -0.46
N SER A 157 17.35 -5.29 -1.61
CA SER A 157 18.17 -5.39 -2.83
C SER A 157 19.18 -4.25 -2.93
N ALA A 158 20.25 -4.46 -3.74
CA ALA A 158 21.24 -3.41 -4.04
C ALA A 158 20.62 -2.13 -4.66
N TYR A 159 19.41 -2.22 -5.19
CA TYR A 159 18.65 -1.09 -5.75
C TYR A 159 18.27 -0.03 -4.69
N SER A 160 18.05 -0.41 -3.44
CA SER A 160 17.73 0.54 -2.37
C SER A 160 18.89 1.47 -2.02
N ARG A 161 20.11 1.01 -2.19
CA ARG A 161 21.33 1.83 -1.96
C ARG A 161 21.50 2.93 -3.01
N LEU A 162 21.14 2.64 -4.26
CA LEU A 162 21.24 3.61 -5.36
C LEU A 162 20.19 4.74 -5.29
N TRP A 163 19.06 4.50 -4.61
CA TRP A 163 18.01 5.50 -4.41
C TRP A 163 18.28 6.43 -3.22
N SER A 164 18.92 5.93 -2.18
CA SER A 164 19.29 6.75 -1.01
C SER A 164 20.49 7.69 -1.28
N GLU A 165 21.31 7.38 -2.29
CA GLU A 165 22.48 8.19 -2.65
C GLU A 165 22.16 9.33 -3.66
N ASN A 166 20.94 9.38 -4.22
CA ASN A 166 20.49 10.38 -5.20
C ASN A 166 19.39 11.33 -4.67
N LYS A 167 19.28 11.53 -3.35
CA LYS A 167 18.41 12.54 -2.73
C LYS A 167 19.23 13.69 -2.16
#